data_c47ca345070254197d21c06fa48179aa
#
_entry.id   c47ca345070254197d21c06fa48179aa
#
_cell.length_a   1.000
_cell.length_b   1.000
_cell.length_c   1.000
_cell.angle_alpha   90.00
_cell.angle_beta   90.00
_cell.angle_gamma   90.00
#
_symmetry.space_group_name_H-M   'P 1'
#
loop_
_entity.id
_entity.type
_entity.pdbx_description
1 polymer ?
#
loop_
_entity_poly.entity_id
_entity_poly.type
_entity_poly.pdbx_seq_one_letter_code
_entity_poly.pdbx_strand_id
1 'polypeptide(L)'
;MVRDGVVLTAPNLGHEGWHRFDLAGSLTARLGKPTRVLNDADMQGLGAIRGRGLEMVITLGTGFGTGLYLDGRLLPHLEIAHLRFRKGETYDERLGNAARKKIGDKGWSRRVQKAIDDMRRLTNFDHLYVGGGNAKRLTFEPNPDITFVDNEAGIDGGAHAWLD
;
A
#
# COMPACT_ATOMS: atom_id res chain seq x y z
N MET A 1 -8.11 -5.92 -4.82
CA MET A 1 -7.46 -5.08 -5.85
C MET A 1 -8.52 -4.38 -6.69
N VAL A 2 -8.35 -3.07 -6.87
CA VAL A 2 -9.24 -2.21 -7.68
C VAL A 2 -8.44 -1.60 -8.82
N ARG A 3 -9.06 -1.48 -10.00
CA ARG A 3 -8.53 -0.74 -11.17
C ARG A 3 -9.67 -0.04 -11.88
N ASP A 4 -9.51 1.25 -12.16
CA ASP A 4 -10.51 2.08 -12.86
C ASP A 4 -11.92 1.99 -12.22
N GLY A 5 -11.98 1.96 -10.89
CA GLY A 5 -13.23 1.84 -10.12
C GLY A 5 -13.84 0.45 -10.06
N VAL A 6 -13.27 -0.53 -10.78
CA VAL A 6 -13.73 -1.93 -10.83
C VAL A 6 -12.95 -2.80 -9.85
N VAL A 7 -13.66 -3.58 -9.04
CA VAL A 7 -13.04 -4.59 -8.16
C VAL A 7 -12.63 -5.79 -9.01
N LEU A 8 -11.32 -6.01 -9.14
CA LEU A 8 -10.77 -7.17 -9.87
C LEU A 8 -10.72 -8.41 -8.97
N THR A 9 -10.27 -8.24 -7.73
CA THR A 9 -10.23 -9.30 -6.72
C THR A 9 -10.48 -8.74 -5.34
N ALA A 10 -11.17 -9.51 -4.49
CA ALA A 10 -11.40 -9.17 -3.09
C ALA A 10 -11.33 -10.44 -2.22
N PRO A 11 -10.12 -11.05 -2.08
CA PRO A 11 -9.96 -12.36 -1.45
C PRO A 11 -10.44 -12.40 0.00
N ASN A 12 -10.40 -11.27 0.69
CA ASN A 12 -10.80 -11.17 2.10
C ASN A 12 -12.31 -10.94 2.32
N LEU A 13 -13.08 -10.70 1.26
CA LEU A 13 -14.53 -10.44 1.36
C LEU A 13 -15.41 -11.66 1.12
N GLY A 14 -14.82 -12.83 0.82
CA GLY A 14 -15.49 -14.13 0.81
C GLY A 14 -16.70 -14.30 -0.13
N HIS A 15 -16.91 -13.40 -1.10
CA HIS A 15 -18.06 -13.41 -1.99
C HIS A 15 -17.65 -13.30 -3.46
N GLU A 16 -18.07 -14.25 -4.29
CA GLU A 16 -17.76 -14.28 -5.72
C GLU A 16 -18.30 -13.05 -6.50
N GLY A 17 -19.37 -12.42 -6.01
CA GLY A 17 -19.97 -11.22 -6.60
C GLY A 17 -19.07 -9.99 -6.66
N TRP A 18 -17.90 -9.99 -6.00
CA TRP A 18 -16.94 -8.90 -6.10
C TRP A 18 -16.07 -8.97 -7.35
N HIS A 19 -15.97 -10.12 -8.01
CA HIS A 19 -15.13 -10.25 -9.20
C HIS A 19 -15.68 -9.43 -10.36
N ARG A 20 -14.88 -8.49 -10.87
CA ARG A 20 -15.23 -7.53 -11.92
C ARG A 20 -16.46 -6.65 -11.62
N PHE A 21 -16.75 -6.42 -10.34
CA PHE A 21 -17.83 -5.55 -9.91
C PHE A 21 -17.46 -4.07 -10.10
N ASP A 22 -18.29 -3.32 -10.84
CA ASP A 22 -18.16 -1.86 -10.99
C ASP A 22 -18.64 -1.16 -9.70
N LEU A 23 -17.72 -1.03 -8.76
CA LEU A 23 -17.99 -0.43 -7.44
C LEU A 23 -18.15 1.09 -7.56
N ALA A 24 -17.32 1.75 -8.37
CA ALA A 24 -17.39 3.21 -8.54
C ALA A 24 -18.70 3.64 -9.20
N GLY A 25 -19.09 2.98 -10.29
CA GLY A 25 -20.36 3.26 -10.97
C GLY A 25 -21.56 2.97 -10.08
N SER A 26 -21.57 1.83 -9.39
CA SER A 26 -22.65 1.45 -8.46
C SER A 26 -22.82 2.44 -7.31
N LEU A 27 -21.71 2.91 -6.70
CA LEU A 27 -21.75 3.92 -5.65
C LEU A 27 -22.16 5.30 -6.19
N THR A 28 -21.65 5.69 -7.36
CA THR A 28 -22.03 6.94 -8.02
C THR A 28 -23.53 7.00 -8.27
N ALA A 29 -24.12 5.93 -8.82
CA ALA A 29 -25.57 5.84 -9.08
C ALA A 29 -26.37 5.90 -7.79
N ARG A 30 -25.91 5.19 -6.73
CA ARG A 30 -26.64 5.11 -5.46
C ARG A 30 -26.56 6.39 -4.63
N LEU A 31 -25.42 7.08 -4.67
CA LEU A 31 -25.16 8.29 -3.87
C LEU A 31 -25.54 9.58 -4.62
N GLY A 32 -25.74 9.51 -5.92
CA GLY A 32 -25.94 10.70 -6.78
C GLY A 32 -24.73 11.65 -6.79
N LYS A 33 -23.53 11.12 -6.49
CA LYS A 33 -22.26 11.87 -6.41
C LYS A 33 -21.17 11.12 -7.16
N PRO A 34 -20.25 11.82 -7.86
CA PRO A 34 -19.06 11.17 -8.41
C PRO A 34 -18.32 10.39 -7.34
N THR A 35 -17.91 9.17 -7.65
CA THR A 35 -17.20 8.30 -6.71
C THR A 35 -15.92 7.78 -7.34
N ARG A 36 -14.81 7.88 -6.64
CA ARG A 36 -13.54 7.22 -6.96
C ARG A 36 -13.29 6.08 -5.96
N VAL A 37 -12.75 4.98 -6.44
CA VAL A 37 -12.40 3.82 -5.63
C VAL A 37 -10.94 3.48 -5.88
N LEU A 38 -10.15 3.44 -4.82
CA LEU A 38 -8.71 3.17 -4.83
C LEU A 38 -8.41 2.02 -3.87
N ASN A 39 -7.25 1.37 -4.05
CA ASN A 39 -6.72 0.50 -3.01
C ASN A 39 -6.27 1.36 -1.81
N ASP A 40 -6.33 0.81 -0.63
CA ASP A 40 -6.02 1.53 0.63
C ASP A 40 -4.59 2.08 0.68
N ALA A 41 -3.62 1.27 0.23
CA ALA A 41 -2.22 1.70 0.14
C ALA A 41 -2.02 2.81 -0.90
N ASP A 42 -2.74 2.75 -2.04
CA ASP A 42 -2.71 3.77 -3.08
C ASP A 42 -3.27 5.10 -2.56
N MET A 43 -4.38 5.05 -1.83
CA MET A 43 -4.97 6.24 -1.23
C MET A 43 -4.06 6.84 -0.13
N GLN A 44 -3.51 5.98 0.75
CA GLN A 44 -2.61 6.44 1.81
C GLN A 44 -1.36 7.11 1.23
N GLY A 45 -0.88 6.60 0.12
CA GLY A 45 0.28 7.16 -0.55
C GLY A 45 0.04 8.54 -1.16
N LEU A 46 -1.10 8.78 -1.78
CA LEU A 46 -1.44 10.10 -2.32
C LEU A 46 -1.38 11.22 -1.26
N GLY A 47 -1.65 10.91 -0.01
CA GLY A 47 -1.51 11.85 1.10
C GLY A 47 -0.10 11.98 1.66
N ALA A 48 0.82 11.06 1.33
CA ALA A 48 2.16 11.02 1.91
C ALA A 48 3.25 11.55 0.97
N ILE A 49 3.08 11.40 -0.34
CA ILE A 49 4.09 11.72 -1.36
C ILE A 49 4.32 13.22 -1.51
N ARG A 50 5.50 13.57 -2.01
CA ARG A 50 5.89 14.97 -2.33
C ARG A 50 5.60 15.35 -3.77
N GLY A 51 5.28 14.38 -4.62
CA GLY A 51 4.97 14.58 -6.04
C GLY A 51 6.18 14.86 -6.92
N ARG A 52 7.33 14.25 -6.64
CA ARG A 52 8.56 14.45 -7.41
C ARG A 52 9.29 13.13 -7.65
N GLY A 53 9.56 12.84 -8.92
CA GLY A 53 10.27 11.62 -9.33
C GLY A 53 9.44 10.36 -9.05
N LEU A 54 10.13 9.24 -8.93
CA LEU A 54 9.51 7.96 -8.65
C LEU A 54 9.43 7.73 -7.13
N GLU A 55 8.24 7.83 -6.58
CA GLU A 55 7.97 7.67 -5.16
C GLU A 55 7.21 6.35 -4.90
N MET A 56 7.59 5.65 -3.85
CA MET A 56 6.95 4.42 -3.44
C MET A 56 6.37 4.54 -2.04
N VAL A 57 5.25 3.89 -1.79
CA VAL A 57 4.65 3.75 -0.45
C VAL A 57 4.59 2.27 -0.10
N ILE A 58 4.94 1.95 1.14
CA ILE A 58 4.72 0.64 1.75
C ILE A 58 3.82 0.84 2.96
N THR A 59 2.77 0.06 3.08
CA THR A 59 1.91 0.05 4.26
C THR A 59 2.09 -1.24 5.06
N LEU A 60 2.35 -1.08 6.36
CA LEU A 60 2.58 -2.16 7.32
C LEU A 60 1.41 -2.22 8.30
N GLY A 61 0.46 -3.10 8.01
CA GLY A 61 -0.78 -3.24 8.78
C GLY A 61 -1.13 -4.70 9.06
N THR A 62 -2.37 -5.08 8.83
CA THR A 62 -2.80 -6.49 8.84
C THR A 62 -1.95 -7.28 7.87
N GLY A 63 -1.71 -6.73 6.68
CA GLY A 63 -0.85 -7.24 5.62
C GLY A 63 0.26 -6.26 5.23
N PHE A 64 0.71 -6.40 3.97
CA PHE A 64 1.75 -5.61 3.30
C PHE A 64 1.16 -4.98 2.04
N GLY A 65 0.93 -3.67 2.06
CA GLY A 65 0.44 -2.95 0.88
C GLY A 65 1.54 -2.13 0.21
N THR A 66 1.36 -1.82 -1.07
CA THR A 66 2.27 -0.99 -1.85
C THR A 66 1.51 -0.04 -2.75
N GLY A 67 2.08 1.15 -2.98
CA GLY A 67 1.66 2.12 -3.98
C GLY A 67 2.88 2.70 -4.69
N LEU A 68 2.77 3.03 -5.98
CA LEU A 68 3.85 3.59 -6.79
C LEU A 68 3.35 4.84 -7.52
N TYR A 69 4.17 5.89 -7.52
CA TYR A 69 3.79 7.21 -8.03
C TYR A 69 4.93 7.79 -8.86
N LEU A 70 4.59 8.46 -9.95
CA LEU A 70 5.54 9.21 -10.75
C LEU A 70 5.08 10.66 -10.87
N ASP A 71 5.89 11.59 -10.40
CA ASP A 71 5.62 13.03 -10.40
C ASP A 71 4.23 13.38 -9.83
N GLY A 72 3.89 12.74 -8.71
CA GLY A 72 2.62 12.93 -8.00
C GLY A 72 1.45 12.11 -8.52
N ARG A 73 1.59 11.40 -9.64
CA ARG A 73 0.51 10.60 -10.25
C ARG A 73 0.62 9.15 -9.84
N LEU A 74 -0.50 8.59 -9.41
CA LEU A 74 -0.61 7.17 -9.10
C LEU A 74 -0.37 6.32 -10.36
N LEU A 75 0.59 5.41 -10.30
CA LEU A 75 0.82 4.41 -11.33
C LEU A 75 -0.12 3.20 -11.13
N PRO A 76 -0.28 2.34 -12.16
CA PRO A 76 -1.09 1.13 -12.03
C PRO A 76 -0.66 0.31 -10.80
N HIS A 77 -1.64 -0.08 -9.99
CA HIS A 77 -1.41 -0.83 -8.75
C HIS A 77 -0.62 -2.12 -8.98
N LEU A 78 0.39 -2.34 -8.15
CA LEU A 78 1.21 -3.56 -8.11
C LEU A 78 0.83 -4.40 -6.89
N GLU A 79 0.22 -5.55 -7.10
CA GLU A 79 -0.17 -6.49 -6.04
C GLU A 79 1.05 -7.35 -5.60
N ILE A 80 1.99 -6.71 -4.91
CA ILE A 80 3.23 -7.35 -4.46
C ILE A 80 3.00 -8.25 -3.24
N ALA A 81 1.96 -7.97 -2.45
CA ALA A 81 1.65 -8.70 -1.22
C ALA A 81 1.65 -10.22 -1.40
N HIS A 82 1.12 -10.70 -2.52
CA HIS A 82 0.97 -12.13 -2.82
C HIS A 82 2.17 -12.75 -3.55
N LEU A 83 3.19 -11.98 -3.89
CA LEU A 83 4.43 -12.54 -4.44
C LEU A 83 5.21 -13.30 -3.36
N ARG A 84 5.97 -14.31 -3.79
CA ARG A 84 6.85 -15.06 -2.89
C ARG A 84 8.01 -14.18 -2.42
N PHE A 85 8.16 -14.10 -1.11
CA PHE A 85 9.23 -13.32 -0.48
C PHE A 85 10.39 -14.23 -0.07
N ARG A 86 10.23 -15.02 0.98
CA ARG A 86 11.27 -15.89 1.53
C ARG A 86 10.66 -17.19 2.07
N LYS A 87 11.40 -18.31 1.98
CA LYS A 87 11.01 -19.61 2.54
C LYS A 87 9.65 -20.11 2.04
N GLY A 88 9.27 -19.76 0.80
CA GLY A 88 8.00 -20.16 0.20
C GLY A 88 6.78 -19.35 0.63
N GLU A 89 6.92 -18.46 1.63
CA GLU A 89 5.87 -17.57 2.10
C GLU A 89 5.86 -16.25 1.31
N THR A 90 4.71 -15.58 1.22
CA THR A 90 4.51 -14.31 0.53
C THR A 90 5.02 -13.12 1.36
N TYR A 91 5.05 -11.93 0.74
CA TYR A 91 5.30 -10.68 1.48
C TYR A 91 4.28 -10.50 2.60
N ASP A 92 3.00 -10.71 2.32
CA ASP A 92 1.91 -10.57 3.28
C ASP A 92 2.08 -11.51 4.48
N GLU A 93 2.30 -12.79 4.23
CA GLU A 93 2.50 -13.81 5.28
C GLU A 93 3.73 -13.54 6.16
N ARG A 94 4.76 -12.89 5.63
CA ARG A 94 6.02 -12.63 6.33
C ARG A 94 6.09 -11.27 7.01
N LEU A 95 5.33 -10.29 6.52
CA LEU A 95 5.42 -8.89 6.95
C LEU A 95 4.14 -8.38 7.62
N GLY A 96 3.02 -9.08 7.47
CA GLY A 96 1.77 -8.73 8.13
C GLY A 96 1.86 -8.84 9.66
N ASN A 97 0.87 -8.25 10.33
CA ASN A 97 0.82 -8.17 11.80
C ASN A 97 0.91 -9.52 12.52
N ALA A 98 0.36 -10.59 11.92
CA ALA A 98 0.44 -11.94 12.47
C ALA A 98 1.91 -12.42 12.58
N ALA A 99 2.71 -12.20 11.52
CA ALA A 99 4.13 -12.52 11.52
C ALA A 99 4.90 -11.68 12.53
N ARG A 100 4.61 -10.38 12.63
CA ARG A 100 5.21 -9.49 13.63
C ARG A 100 4.98 -10.00 15.05
N LYS A 101 3.73 -10.31 15.40
CA LYS A 101 3.39 -10.85 16.72
C LYS A 101 4.10 -12.16 17.05
N LYS A 102 4.31 -13.01 16.03
CA LYS A 102 4.97 -14.32 16.19
C LYS A 102 6.48 -14.22 16.47
N ILE A 103 7.19 -13.25 15.86
CA ILE A 103 8.66 -13.19 15.91
C ILE A 103 9.21 -11.96 16.65
N GLY A 104 8.33 -11.06 17.09
CA GLY A 104 8.68 -9.81 17.78
C GLY A 104 9.19 -8.71 16.84
N ASP A 105 9.13 -7.47 17.33
CA ASP A 105 9.39 -6.26 16.52
C ASP A 105 10.81 -6.26 15.91
N LYS A 106 11.84 -6.67 16.66
CA LYS A 106 13.24 -6.70 16.18
C LYS A 106 13.45 -7.70 15.03
N GLY A 107 12.88 -8.90 15.16
CA GLY A 107 12.97 -9.93 14.12
C GLY A 107 12.18 -9.55 12.87
N TRP A 108 11.02 -8.96 13.07
CA TRP A 108 10.15 -8.49 12.02
C TRP A 108 10.74 -7.29 11.27
N SER A 109 11.31 -6.29 11.97
CA SER A 109 11.96 -5.13 11.36
C SER A 109 13.10 -5.53 10.41
N ARG A 110 13.87 -6.57 10.73
CA ARG A 110 14.89 -7.11 9.81
C ARG A 110 14.29 -7.69 8.53
N ARG A 111 13.07 -8.23 8.59
CA ARG A 111 12.36 -8.69 7.38
C ARG A 111 11.86 -7.51 6.56
N VAL A 112 11.33 -6.47 7.22
CA VAL A 112 10.91 -5.23 6.55
C VAL A 112 12.09 -4.58 5.82
N GLN A 113 13.26 -4.48 6.43
CA GLN A 113 14.45 -3.97 5.75
C GLN A 113 14.77 -4.75 4.46
N LYS A 114 14.70 -6.08 4.50
CA LYS A 114 14.90 -6.91 3.29
C LYS A 114 13.82 -6.67 2.22
N ALA A 115 12.59 -6.44 2.64
CA ALA A 115 11.53 -6.10 1.69
C ALA A 115 11.79 -4.72 1.06
N ILE A 116 12.25 -3.74 1.82
CA ILE A 116 12.65 -2.42 1.31
C ILE A 116 13.79 -2.57 0.28
N ASP A 117 14.80 -3.39 0.57
CA ASP A 117 15.90 -3.66 -0.37
C ASP A 117 15.40 -4.31 -1.67
N ASP A 118 14.45 -5.25 -1.57
CA ASP A 118 13.86 -5.88 -2.75
C ASP A 118 13.03 -4.87 -3.56
N MET A 119 12.25 -4.00 -2.90
CA MET A 119 11.49 -2.93 -3.57
C MET A 119 12.41 -1.90 -4.25
N ARG A 120 13.52 -1.54 -3.59
CA ARG A 120 14.53 -0.66 -4.20
C ARG A 120 15.10 -1.25 -5.48
N ARG A 121 15.44 -2.54 -5.48
CA ARG A 121 15.96 -3.23 -6.69
C ARG A 121 14.91 -3.35 -7.79
N LEU A 122 13.63 -3.51 -7.40
CA LEU A 122 12.53 -3.66 -8.36
C LEU A 122 12.15 -2.37 -9.05
N THR A 123 12.05 -1.27 -8.30
CA THR A 123 11.49 0.00 -8.79
C THR A 123 12.51 1.11 -8.97
N ASN A 124 13.65 1.03 -8.28
CA ASN A 124 14.66 2.10 -8.21
C ASN A 124 14.04 3.46 -7.82
N PHE A 125 13.16 3.45 -6.82
CA PHE A 125 12.48 4.65 -6.33
C PHE A 125 13.46 5.73 -5.86
N ASP A 126 13.09 6.99 -6.02
CA ASP A 126 13.81 8.16 -5.50
C ASP A 126 13.52 8.35 -4.01
N HIS A 127 12.28 8.07 -3.57
CA HIS A 127 11.88 8.16 -2.17
C HIS A 127 10.87 7.08 -1.79
N LEU A 128 11.00 6.56 -0.55
CA LEU A 128 10.09 5.57 0.03
C LEU A 128 9.39 6.14 1.26
N TYR A 129 8.08 5.99 1.31
CA TYR A 129 7.28 6.24 2.51
C TYR A 129 6.85 4.92 3.13
N VAL A 130 7.03 4.76 4.43
CA VAL A 130 6.64 3.57 5.18
C VAL A 130 5.58 3.96 6.20
N GLY A 131 4.34 3.54 5.95
CA GLY A 131 3.18 3.84 6.76
C GLY A 131 2.50 2.58 7.30
N GLY A 132 1.24 2.77 7.75
CA GLY A 132 0.45 1.71 8.37
C GLY A 132 0.67 1.61 9.87
N GLY A 133 -0.30 1.03 10.58
CA GLY A 133 -0.34 1.01 12.05
C GLY A 133 0.85 0.32 12.73
N ASN A 134 1.61 -0.50 11.99
CA ASN A 134 2.82 -1.17 12.49
C ASN A 134 4.12 -0.42 12.17
N ALA A 135 4.11 0.66 11.37
CA ALA A 135 5.33 1.40 11.03
C ALA A 135 6.07 1.90 12.29
N LYS A 136 5.33 2.37 13.29
CA LYS A 136 5.87 2.78 14.61
C LYS A 136 6.53 1.67 15.43
N ARG A 137 6.48 0.42 14.97
CA ARG A 137 7.12 -0.75 15.60
C ARG A 137 8.45 -1.12 14.95
N LEU A 138 8.85 -0.40 13.92
CA LEU A 138 10.16 -0.58 13.31
C LEU A 138 11.25 -0.18 14.30
N THR A 139 12.34 -0.97 14.32
CA THR A 139 13.44 -0.82 15.27
C THR A 139 14.76 -0.37 14.61
N PHE A 140 14.66 0.17 13.41
CA PHE A 140 15.78 0.77 12.68
C PHE A 140 15.46 2.22 12.32
N GLU A 141 16.49 3.04 12.21
CA GLU A 141 16.36 4.41 11.73
C GLU A 141 16.26 4.42 10.20
N PRO A 142 15.37 5.24 9.62
CA PRO A 142 15.25 5.32 8.18
C PRO A 142 16.46 5.99 7.54
N ASN A 143 16.85 5.52 6.35
CA ASN A 143 17.81 6.22 5.50
C ASN A 143 17.22 7.56 5.01
N PRO A 144 18.03 8.52 4.51
CA PRO A 144 17.55 9.84 4.06
C PRO A 144 16.48 9.81 2.96
N ASP A 145 16.44 8.74 2.18
CA ASP A 145 15.46 8.50 1.12
C ASP A 145 14.24 7.68 1.59
N ILE A 146 14.09 7.49 2.91
CA ILE A 146 12.95 6.81 3.52
C ILE A 146 12.31 7.73 4.56
N THR A 147 11.00 7.84 4.54
CA THR A 147 10.21 8.58 5.55
C THR A 147 9.18 7.65 6.18
N PHE A 148 9.10 7.63 7.52
CA PHE A 148 8.00 6.98 8.23
C PHE A 148 6.83 7.97 8.34
N VAL A 149 5.63 7.51 7.95
CA VAL A 149 4.41 8.34 7.91
C VAL A 149 3.31 7.77 8.78
N ASP A 150 2.47 8.64 9.32
CA ASP A 150 1.32 8.26 10.11
C ASP A 150 0.10 7.87 9.25
N ASN A 151 -0.89 7.24 9.87
CA ASN A 151 -2.13 6.83 9.19
C ASN A 151 -3.03 8.00 8.78
N GLU A 152 -2.79 9.20 9.32
CA GLU A 152 -3.55 10.42 8.96
C GLU A 152 -3.38 10.78 7.48
N ALA A 153 -2.24 10.45 6.87
CA ALA A 153 -2.00 10.62 5.44
C ALA A 153 -3.06 9.93 4.56
N GLY A 154 -3.73 8.88 5.05
CA GLY A 154 -4.82 8.22 4.31
C GLY A 154 -6.06 9.10 4.12
N ILE A 155 -6.34 10.02 5.03
CA ILE A 155 -7.47 10.95 4.94
C ILE A 155 -7.17 12.01 3.88
N ASP A 156 -5.97 12.59 3.92
CA ASP A 156 -5.51 13.59 2.96
C ASP A 156 -5.42 13.01 1.55
N GLY A 157 -5.01 11.74 1.43
CA GLY A 157 -4.97 11.03 0.16
C GLY A 157 -6.32 10.89 -0.53
N GLY A 158 -7.41 10.77 0.25
CA GLY A 158 -8.78 10.76 -0.26
C GLY A 158 -9.15 12.07 -0.96
N ALA A 159 -8.68 13.21 -0.44
CA ALA A 159 -8.85 14.51 -1.08
C ALA A 159 -7.94 14.65 -2.33
N HIS A 160 -6.68 14.24 -2.23
CA HIS A 160 -5.72 14.30 -3.32
C HIS A 160 -6.11 13.44 -4.52
N ALA A 161 -6.87 12.36 -4.31
CA ALA A 161 -7.42 11.54 -5.40
C ALA A 161 -8.31 12.30 -6.39
N TRP A 162 -8.70 13.55 -6.09
CA TRP A 162 -9.54 14.40 -6.93
C TRP A 162 -8.78 15.55 -7.61
N LEU A 163 -7.46 15.64 -7.41
CA LEU A 163 -6.64 16.74 -7.93
C LEU A 163 -6.06 16.48 -9.34
N ASP A 164 -6.38 15.34 -9.98
CA ASP A 164 -5.97 14.97 -11.36
C ASP A 164 -6.88 15.58 -12.42
#